data_a5b78d4aaef0bded0454b58935eca740
#
_entry.id   a5b78d4aaef0bded0454b58935eca740
#
_cell.length_a   1.000
_cell.length_b   1.000
_cell.length_c   1.000
_cell.angle_alpha   90.00
_cell.angle_beta   90.00
_cell.angle_gamma   90.00
#
_symmetry.space_group_name_H-M   'P 1'
#
loop_
_entity.id
_entity.type
_entity.pdbx_description
1 polymer ?
#
loop_
_entity_poly.entity_id
_entity_poly.type
_entity_poly.pdbx_seq_one_letter_code
_entity_poly.pdbx_strand_id
1 'polypeptide(L)'
;QWKKVRTVGEEIQELKKQGQREGDDASNANQTKIDELTKERKELVAGNYKEKHFNAGSLLLAFGTILAIEGGMNTYIRTGKLFPGPHLFAGMGIVALWAAAAGLVPEMQRGNDKARQAHIALNAVNVLLFTWQIPTGLEIVGKVFQFTSWP
;
A
#
# COMPACT_ATOMS: atom_id res chain seq x y z
N GLN A 1 -3.30 3.80 10.73
CA GLN A 1 -2.57 3.60 12.00
C GLN A 1 -1.45 4.60 12.21
N TRP A 2 -0.64 4.95 11.23
CA TRP A 2 0.42 5.98 11.35
C TRP A 2 -0.12 7.35 11.78
N LYS A 3 -1.25 7.81 11.20
CA LYS A 3 -1.94 9.01 11.69
C LYS A 3 -2.28 8.88 13.18
N LYS A 4 -2.83 7.73 13.58
CA LYS A 4 -3.21 7.48 14.98
C LYS A 4 -2.02 7.52 15.92
N VAL A 5 -0.87 6.94 15.56
CA VAL A 5 0.37 6.99 16.34
C VAL A 5 0.86 8.44 16.52
N ARG A 6 0.75 9.27 15.46
CA ARG A 6 1.12 10.68 15.51
C ARG A 6 0.16 11.49 16.39
N THR A 7 -1.15 11.34 16.17
CA THR A 7 -2.19 12.05 16.93
C THR A 7 -2.10 11.73 18.42
N VAL A 8 -1.97 10.44 18.78
CA VAL A 8 -1.77 10.02 20.18
C VAL A 8 -0.48 10.60 20.76
N GLY A 9 0.59 10.69 19.96
CA GLY A 9 1.84 11.31 20.38
C GLY A 9 1.70 12.82 20.65
N GLU A 10 0.96 13.53 19.79
CA GLU A 10 0.66 14.96 19.95
C GLU A 10 -0.21 15.19 21.18
N GLU A 11 -1.25 14.38 21.40
CA GLU A 11 -2.14 14.44 22.57
C GLU A 11 -1.39 14.21 23.89
N ILE A 12 -0.46 13.25 23.93
CA ILE A 12 0.42 13.03 25.10
C ILE A 12 1.26 14.27 25.39
N GLN A 13 1.79 14.93 24.35
CA GLN A 13 2.61 16.15 24.57
C GLN A 13 1.77 17.33 25.06
N GLU A 14 0.56 17.47 24.56
CA GLU A 14 -0.36 18.53 25.03
C GLU A 14 -0.77 18.32 26.49
N LEU A 15 -1.14 17.09 26.89
CA LEU A 15 -1.47 16.75 28.26
C LEU A 15 -0.30 16.99 29.21
N LYS A 16 0.93 16.67 28.79
CA LYS A 16 2.13 16.99 29.59
C LYS A 16 2.35 18.48 29.79
N LYS A 17 2.10 19.30 28.75
CA LYS A 17 2.20 20.75 28.84
C LYS A 17 1.09 21.36 29.74
N GLN A 18 -0.12 20.78 29.69
CA GLN A 18 -1.23 21.19 30.56
C GLN A 18 -0.94 20.86 32.02
N GLY A 19 -0.48 19.63 32.31
CA GLY A 19 -0.13 19.23 33.68
C GLY A 19 1.02 20.04 34.29
N GLN A 20 1.88 20.66 33.47
CA GLN A 20 2.91 21.61 33.98
C GLN A 20 2.36 23.00 34.32
N ARG A 21 1.15 23.36 33.86
CA ARG A 21 0.51 24.65 34.07
C ARG A 21 -0.54 24.65 35.19
N GLU A 22 -1.13 23.50 35.44
CA GLU A 22 -2.20 23.28 36.41
C GLU A 22 -1.64 22.49 37.59
N GLY A 23 -1.90 22.94 38.83
CA GLY A 23 -1.32 22.37 40.06
C GLY A 23 -1.71 20.89 40.33
N ASP A 24 -1.24 20.34 41.45
CA ASP A 24 -1.15 18.91 41.80
C ASP A 24 -2.40 18.02 41.57
N ASP A 25 -3.62 18.50 41.70
CA ASP A 25 -4.86 17.70 41.56
C ASP A 25 -5.19 17.40 40.07
N ALA A 26 -4.97 18.34 39.17
CA ALA A 26 -5.13 18.12 37.74
C ALA A 26 -4.00 17.26 37.15
N SER A 27 -2.84 17.25 37.79
CA SER A 27 -1.68 16.46 37.41
C SER A 27 -1.94 14.95 37.50
N ASN A 28 -2.65 14.45 38.51
CA ASN A 28 -2.92 13.02 38.70
C ASN A 28 -3.90 12.46 37.66
N ALA A 29 -4.97 13.19 37.31
CA ALA A 29 -5.92 12.77 36.26
C ALA A 29 -5.27 12.77 34.87
N ASN A 30 -4.45 13.79 34.58
CA ASN A 30 -3.70 13.90 33.35
C ASN A 30 -2.63 12.79 33.25
N GLN A 31 -2.00 12.38 34.36
CA GLN A 31 -1.00 11.31 34.36
C GLN A 31 -1.60 9.96 34.03
N THR A 32 -2.75 9.61 34.57
CA THR A 32 -3.46 8.36 34.23
C THR A 32 -3.78 8.30 32.74
N LYS A 33 -4.26 9.40 32.17
CA LYS A 33 -4.57 9.48 30.74
C LYS A 33 -3.31 9.42 29.86
N ILE A 34 -2.22 10.04 30.31
CA ILE A 34 -0.91 9.95 29.64
C ILE A 34 -0.41 8.49 29.62
N ASP A 35 -0.57 7.76 30.71
CA ASP A 35 -0.14 6.37 30.82
C ASP A 35 -0.97 5.44 29.90
N GLU A 36 -2.30 5.64 29.84
CA GLU A 36 -3.18 4.92 28.91
C GLU A 36 -2.81 5.19 27.45
N LEU A 37 -2.66 6.45 27.06
CA LEU A 37 -2.27 6.85 25.72
C LEU A 37 -0.86 6.37 25.36
N THR A 38 0.06 6.35 26.32
CA THR A 38 1.41 5.83 26.12
C THR A 38 1.39 4.33 25.88
N LYS A 39 0.54 3.58 26.60
CA LYS A 39 0.33 2.15 26.38
C LYS A 39 -0.26 1.89 25.01
N GLU A 40 -1.33 2.60 24.64
CA GLU A 40 -1.95 2.51 23.30
C GLU A 40 -0.93 2.79 22.18
N ARG A 41 -0.14 3.87 22.33
CA ARG A 41 0.91 4.21 21.37
C ARG A 41 1.96 3.09 21.26
N LYS A 42 2.36 2.51 22.38
CA LYS A 42 3.33 1.42 22.41
C LYS A 42 2.81 0.17 21.68
N GLU A 43 1.54 -0.19 21.86
CA GLU A 43 0.89 -1.29 21.17
C GLU A 43 0.79 -1.04 19.65
N LEU A 44 0.41 0.17 19.26
CA LEU A 44 0.33 0.58 17.85
C LEU A 44 1.71 0.54 17.16
N VAL A 45 2.78 0.92 17.88
CA VAL A 45 4.16 0.87 17.37
C VAL A 45 4.68 -0.57 17.33
N ALA A 46 4.39 -1.38 18.35
CA ALA A 46 4.82 -2.78 18.42
C ALA A 46 4.25 -3.64 17.26
N GLY A 47 3.08 -3.29 16.74
CA GLY A 47 2.49 -3.95 15.57
C GLY A 47 3.30 -3.82 14.28
N ASN A 48 4.23 -2.88 14.21
CA ASN A 48 5.15 -2.61 13.09
C ASN A 48 4.49 -2.64 11.69
N TYR A 49 3.25 -2.15 11.62
CA TYR A 49 2.43 -2.22 10.40
C TYR A 49 2.99 -1.40 9.23
N LYS A 50 3.78 -0.35 9.52
CA LYS A 50 4.43 0.43 8.46
C LYS A 50 5.45 -0.42 7.71
N GLU A 51 6.27 -1.14 8.44
CA GLU A 51 7.31 -2.01 7.85
C GLU A 51 6.69 -3.22 7.15
N LYS A 52 5.69 -3.85 7.78
CA LYS A 52 4.94 -4.94 7.16
C LYS A 52 4.30 -4.51 5.84
N HIS A 53 3.67 -3.34 5.80
CA HIS A 53 3.08 -2.79 4.58
C HIS A 53 4.16 -2.49 3.53
N PHE A 54 5.27 -1.88 3.93
CA PHE A 54 6.38 -1.57 3.04
C PHE A 54 6.97 -2.84 2.43
N ASN A 55 7.25 -3.85 3.24
CA ASN A 55 7.84 -5.11 2.79
C ASN A 55 6.88 -5.85 1.84
N ALA A 56 5.60 -6.00 2.23
CA ALA A 56 4.59 -6.62 1.38
C ALA A 56 4.39 -5.86 0.06
N GLY A 57 4.31 -4.53 0.12
CA GLY A 57 4.16 -3.67 -1.06
C GLY A 57 5.36 -3.74 -1.99
N SER A 58 6.59 -3.78 -1.45
CA SER A 58 7.81 -3.91 -2.24
C SER A 58 7.90 -5.27 -2.94
N LEU A 59 7.55 -6.35 -2.25
CA LEU A 59 7.48 -7.69 -2.84
C LEU A 59 6.41 -7.76 -3.94
N LEU A 60 5.23 -7.21 -3.68
CA LEU A 60 4.14 -7.18 -4.66
C LEU A 60 4.54 -6.39 -5.91
N LEU A 61 5.19 -5.24 -5.75
CA LEU A 61 5.70 -4.43 -6.86
C LEU A 61 6.75 -5.21 -7.67
N ALA A 62 7.72 -5.82 -7.00
CA ALA A 62 8.80 -6.57 -7.65
C ALA A 62 8.25 -7.78 -8.43
N PHE A 63 7.52 -8.67 -7.77
CA PHE A 63 6.97 -9.85 -8.42
C PHE A 63 5.94 -9.50 -9.49
N GLY A 64 5.05 -8.54 -9.23
CA GLY A 64 4.05 -8.12 -10.21
C GLY A 64 4.68 -7.53 -11.47
N THR A 65 5.75 -6.75 -11.33
CA THR A 65 6.49 -6.21 -12.48
C THR A 65 7.18 -7.33 -13.26
N ILE A 66 7.85 -8.26 -12.57
CA ILE A 66 8.50 -9.42 -13.20
C ILE A 66 7.48 -10.26 -13.98
N LEU A 67 6.35 -10.59 -13.35
CA LEU A 67 5.30 -11.38 -14.01
C LEU A 67 4.66 -10.65 -15.20
N ALA A 68 4.51 -9.34 -15.14
CA ALA A 68 4.01 -8.54 -16.26
C ALA A 68 4.99 -8.57 -17.46
N ILE A 69 6.29 -8.45 -17.19
CA ILE A 69 7.34 -8.55 -18.23
C ILE A 69 7.39 -9.96 -18.79
N GLU A 70 7.41 -10.98 -17.93
CA GLU A 70 7.47 -12.38 -18.33
C GLU A 70 6.27 -12.78 -19.19
N GLY A 71 5.04 -12.39 -18.79
CA GLY A 71 3.84 -12.66 -19.56
C GLY A 71 3.86 -12.02 -20.94
N GLY A 72 4.34 -10.78 -21.06
CA GLY A 72 4.54 -10.10 -22.35
C GLY A 72 5.59 -10.79 -23.20
N MET A 73 6.75 -11.08 -22.63
CA MET A 73 7.85 -11.78 -23.33
C MET A 73 7.45 -13.17 -23.78
N ASN A 74 6.86 -13.98 -22.92
CA ASN A 74 6.41 -15.31 -23.25
C ASN A 74 5.40 -15.29 -24.42
N THR A 75 4.44 -14.36 -24.38
CA THR A 75 3.49 -14.18 -25.48
C THR A 75 4.21 -13.82 -26.78
N TYR A 76 5.13 -12.86 -26.74
CA TYR A 76 5.87 -12.42 -27.93
C TYR A 76 6.76 -13.54 -28.52
N ILE A 77 7.49 -14.26 -27.68
CA ILE A 77 8.37 -15.36 -28.11
C ILE A 77 7.56 -16.49 -28.78
N ARG A 78 6.39 -16.82 -28.23
CA ARG A 78 5.57 -17.92 -28.76
C ARG A 78 4.77 -17.57 -29.99
N THR A 79 4.37 -16.30 -30.14
CA THR A 79 3.41 -15.91 -31.21
C THR A 79 3.97 -14.88 -32.20
N GLY A 80 5.17 -14.33 -31.93
CA GLY A 80 5.79 -13.27 -32.72
C GLY A 80 5.13 -11.89 -32.58
N LYS A 81 4.10 -11.74 -31.75
CA LYS A 81 3.37 -10.49 -31.55
C LYS A 81 2.74 -10.40 -30.17
N LEU A 82 2.44 -9.19 -29.73
CA LEU A 82 1.56 -8.95 -28.59
C LEU A 82 0.12 -8.77 -29.08
N PHE A 83 -0.83 -9.28 -28.32
CA PHE A 83 -2.25 -9.10 -28.62
C PHE A 83 -2.79 -7.89 -27.86
N PRO A 84 -3.06 -6.75 -28.54
CA PRO A 84 -3.63 -5.58 -27.87
C PRO A 84 -5.05 -5.93 -27.41
N GLY A 85 -5.25 -5.94 -26.11
CA GLY A 85 -6.53 -6.26 -25.49
C GLY A 85 -6.61 -5.72 -24.06
N PRO A 86 -7.78 -5.82 -23.44
CA PRO A 86 -8.01 -5.26 -22.09
C PRO A 86 -7.00 -5.75 -21.06
N HIS A 87 -6.64 -7.04 -21.12
CA HIS A 87 -5.66 -7.64 -20.22
C HIS A 87 -4.28 -6.99 -20.32
N LEU A 88 -3.76 -6.80 -21.54
CA LEU A 88 -2.45 -6.18 -21.76
C LEU A 88 -2.44 -4.73 -21.26
N PHE A 89 -3.43 -3.93 -21.65
CA PHE A 89 -3.47 -2.53 -21.28
C PHE A 89 -3.69 -2.32 -19.78
N ALA A 90 -4.56 -3.12 -19.16
CA ALA A 90 -4.76 -3.05 -17.71
C ALA A 90 -3.51 -3.50 -16.95
N GLY A 91 -2.81 -4.55 -17.43
CA GLY A 91 -1.54 -4.98 -16.84
C GLY A 91 -0.45 -3.92 -16.89
N MET A 92 -0.29 -3.25 -18.02
CA MET A 92 0.63 -2.10 -18.16
C MET A 92 0.22 -0.94 -17.23
N GLY A 93 -1.06 -0.64 -17.15
CA GLY A 93 -1.62 0.39 -16.27
C GLY A 93 -1.33 0.09 -14.80
N ILE A 94 -1.50 -1.14 -14.35
CA ILE A 94 -1.19 -1.59 -12.98
C ILE A 94 0.28 -1.32 -12.65
N VAL A 95 1.21 -1.72 -13.50
CA VAL A 95 2.65 -1.50 -13.26
C VAL A 95 2.98 -0.02 -13.20
N ALA A 96 2.43 0.79 -14.11
CA ALA A 96 2.64 2.24 -14.12
C ALA A 96 2.09 2.91 -12.85
N LEU A 97 0.88 2.55 -12.42
CA LEU A 97 0.27 3.07 -11.19
C LEU A 97 1.02 2.62 -9.93
N TRP A 98 1.55 1.40 -9.89
CA TRP A 98 2.41 0.94 -8.78
C TRP A 98 3.69 1.75 -8.70
N ALA A 99 4.37 1.97 -9.84
CA ALA A 99 5.59 2.78 -9.87
C ALA A 99 5.30 4.21 -9.39
N ALA A 100 4.20 4.81 -9.85
CA ALA A 100 3.77 6.13 -9.40
C ALA A 100 3.45 6.15 -7.90
N ALA A 101 2.73 5.15 -7.39
CA ALA A 101 2.43 5.04 -5.96
C ALA A 101 3.70 4.85 -5.12
N ALA A 102 4.65 4.04 -5.57
CA ALA A 102 5.94 3.86 -4.91
C ALA A 102 6.76 5.16 -4.91
N GLY A 103 6.73 5.93 -5.99
CA GLY A 103 7.40 7.22 -6.11
C GLY A 103 6.89 8.28 -5.11
N LEU A 104 5.67 8.13 -4.59
CA LEU A 104 5.12 9.04 -3.56
C LEU A 104 5.61 8.76 -2.14
N VAL A 105 6.24 7.59 -1.90
CA VAL A 105 6.64 7.18 -0.55
C VAL A 105 7.59 8.16 0.14
N PRO A 106 8.63 8.73 -0.51
CA PRO A 106 9.52 9.70 0.12
C PRO A 106 8.77 10.94 0.62
N GLU A 107 7.85 11.48 -0.17
CA GLU A 107 7.04 12.63 0.22
C GLU A 107 6.07 12.31 1.37
N MET A 108 5.50 11.11 1.38
CA MET A 108 4.68 10.63 2.50
C MET A 108 5.49 10.52 3.80
N GLN A 109 6.76 10.13 3.71
CA GLN A 109 7.67 10.05 4.86
C GLN A 109 8.01 11.43 5.41
N ARG A 110 8.04 12.47 4.56
CA ARG A 110 8.19 13.88 4.94
C ARG A 110 6.92 14.49 5.55
N GLY A 111 5.81 13.72 5.62
CA GLY A 111 4.55 14.17 6.19
C GLY A 111 3.60 14.84 5.21
N ASN A 112 3.83 14.74 3.89
CA ASN A 112 2.96 15.30 2.87
C ASN A 112 1.64 14.51 2.78
N ASP A 113 0.55 15.09 3.29
CA ASP A 113 -0.78 14.46 3.29
C ASP A 113 -1.38 14.34 1.87
N LYS A 114 -1.03 15.24 0.94
CA LYS A 114 -1.47 15.13 -0.47
C LYS A 114 -0.84 13.93 -1.16
N ALA A 115 0.44 13.71 -0.94
CA ALA A 115 1.13 12.51 -1.45
C ALA A 115 0.51 11.22 -0.89
N ARG A 116 0.10 11.23 0.38
CA ARG A 116 -0.61 10.10 1.01
C ARG A 116 -1.97 9.86 0.36
N GLN A 117 -2.76 10.90 0.13
CA GLN A 117 -4.06 10.78 -0.53
C GLN A 117 -3.92 10.25 -1.95
N ALA A 118 -2.95 10.77 -2.70
CA ALA A 118 -2.63 10.29 -4.04
C ALA A 118 -2.19 8.82 -4.03
N HIS A 119 -1.32 8.41 -3.11
CA HIS A 119 -0.90 7.02 -2.95
C HIS A 119 -2.11 6.09 -2.70
N ILE A 120 -3.04 6.48 -1.84
CA ILE A 120 -4.25 5.70 -1.56
C ILE A 120 -5.13 5.62 -2.82
N ALA A 121 -5.35 6.72 -3.51
CA ALA A 121 -6.19 6.77 -4.72
C ALA A 121 -5.62 5.89 -5.85
N LEU A 122 -4.31 5.99 -6.11
CA LEU A 122 -3.63 5.16 -7.12
C LEU A 122 -3.77 3.67 -6.80
N ASN A 123 -3.60 3.28 -5.53
CA ASN A 123 -3.74 1.88 -5.14
C ASN A 123 -5.21 1.41 -5.15
N ALA A 124 -6.18 2.28 -4.88
CA ALA A 124 -7.60 1.94 -5.04
C ALA A 124 -7.94 1.63 -6.51
N VAL A 125 -7.45 2.46 -7.45
CA VAL A 125 -7.58 2.18 -8.89
C VAL A 125 -6.87 0.87 -9.25
N ASN A 126 -5.69 0.62 -8.71
CA ASN A 126 -4.96 -0.64 -8.94
C ASN A 126 -5.75 -1.87 -8.49
N VAL A 127 -6.41 -1.82 -7.34
CA VAL A 127 -7.26 -2.93 -6.88
C VAL A 127 -8.38 -3.23 -7.87
N LEU A 128 -9.01 -2.19 -8.44
CA LEU A 128 -10.05 -2.36 -9.46
C LEU A 128 -9.49 -2.99 -10.74
N LEU A 129 -8.33 -2.52 -11.22
CA LEU A 129 -7.67 -3.09 -12.39
C LEU A 129 -7.22 -4.53 -12.14
N PHE A 130 -6.70 -4.84 -10.96
CA PHE A 130 -6.35 -6.21 -10.56
C PHE A 130 -7.57 -7.14 -10.58
N THR A 131 -8.68 -6.67 -10.03
CA THR A 131 -9.92 -7.44 -10.07
C THR A 131 -10.36 -7.72 -11.50
N TRP A 132 -10.19 -6.75 -12.39
CA TRP A 132 -10.48 -6.94 -13.82
C TRP A 132 -9.48 -7.87 -14.51
N GLN A 133 -8.22 -7.94 -14.08
CA GLN A 133 -7.24 -8.89 -14.63
C GLN A 133 -7.65 -10.35 -14.45
N ILE A 134 -8.45 -10.67 -13.43
CA ILE A 134 -8.87 -12.05 -13.17
C ILE A 134 -9.69 -12.61 -14.34
N PRO A 135 -10.86 -12.04 -14.71
CA PRO A 135 -11.67 -12.59 -15.80
C PRO A 135 -10.94 -12.52 -17.15
N THR A 136 -10.23 -11.42 -17.44
CA THR A 136 -9.50 -11.27 -18.70
C THR A 136 -8.32 -12.24 -18.81
N GLY A 137 -7.65 -12.53 -17.70
CA GLY A 137 -6.58 -13.53 -17.65
C GLY A 137 -7.10 -14.95 -17.79
N LEU A 138 -8.21 -15.29 -17.14
CA LEU A 138 -8.87 -16.60 -17.29
C LEU A 138 -9.32 -16.85 -18.73
N GLU A 139 -9.79 -15.83 -19.44
CA GLU A 139 -10.11 -15.93 -20.86
C GLU A 139 -8.87 -16.31 -21.69
N ILE A 140 -7.72 -15.70 -21.41
CA ILE A 140 -6.45 -16.04 -22.08
C ILE A 140 -6.03 -17.47 -21.76
N VAL A 141 -6.11 -17.89 -20.50
CA VAL A 141 -5.81 -19.26 -20.09
C VAL A 141 -6.70 -20.26 -20.84
N GLY A 142 -8.01 -19.98 -20.93
CA GLY A 142 -8.94 -20.80 -21.72
C GLY A 142 -8.53 -20.93 -23.19
N LYS A 143 -8.12 -19.82 -23.82
CA LYS A 143 -7.60 -19.83 -25.21
C LYS A 143 -6.30 -20.64 -25.33
N VAL A 144 -5.39 -20.54 -24.35
CA VAL A 144 -4.16 -21.34 -24.35
C VAL A 144 -4.49 -22.83 -24.32
N PHE A 145 -5.39 -23.28 -23.46
CA PHE A 145 -5.83 -24.68 -23.40
C PHE A 145 -6.51 -25.14 -24.69
N GLN A 146 -7.28 -24.28 -25.34
CA GLN A 146 -8.04 -24.60 -26.56
C GLN A 146 -7.17 -24.68 -27.82
N PHE A 147 -6.14 -23.80 -27.91
CA PHE A 147 -5.37 -23.65 -29.15
C PHE A 147 -3.92 -24.11 -29.05
N THR A 148 -3.46 -24.61 -27.90
CA THR A 148 -2.12 -25.12 -27.71
C THR A 148 -2.19 -26.66 -27.64
N SER A 149 -1.50 -27.35 -28.58
CA SER A 149 -1.26 -28.78 -28.42
C SER A 149 -0.22 -28.98 -27.32
N TRP A 150 -0.59 -29.70 -26.29
CA TRP A 150 0.33 -30.13 -25.23
C TRP A 150 1.09 -31.36 -25.68
N PRO A 151 2.40 -31.47 -25.32
CA PRO A 151 3.16 -32.69 -25.62
C PRO A 151 2.60 -33.91 -24.89
#